data_46606cae96c8540eb00645abdd08b5cd
#
_entry.id   46606cae96c8540eb00645abdd08b5cd
#
_cell.length_a   1.000
_cell.length_b   1.000
_cell.length_c   1.000
_cell.angle_alpha   90.00
_cell.angle_beta   90.00
_cell.angle_gamma   90.00
#
_symmetry.space_group_name_H-M   'P 1'
#
loop_
_entity.id
_entity.type
_entity.pdbx_description
1 polymer ?
#
loop_
_entity_poly.entity_id
_entity_poly.type
_entity_poly.pdbx_seq_one_letter_code
_entity_poly.pdbx_strand_id
1 'polypeptide(L)'
;ECGVDKRNIDVLEIGTKYDYKLLKIVPIKLYHDVPQCGYRVLFDDYKVIYATDTRTLEGITAKNYDLYLIEGNYEDEELEERIRKKQQVQEYCYEYRARYTHLSKGQASDFLLNNMGDNSEYVFMHEHIER
;
A
#
# COMPACT_ATOMS: atom_id res chain seq x y z
N GLU A 1 -4.38 22.66 10.00
CA GLU A 1 -5.25 21.99 10.99
C GLU A 1 -6.48 21.45 10.28
N CYS A 2 -6.74 20.13 10.38
CA CYS A 2 -7.89 19.49 9.71
C CYS A 2 -9.23 19.68 10.44
N GLY A 3 -9.31 20.52 11.46
CA GLY A 3 -10.55 20.83 12.18
C GLY A 3 -11.10 19.69 13.05
N VAL A 4 -10.37 18.58 13.21
CA VAL A 4 -10.78 17.49 14.08
C VAL A 4 -10.49 17.82 15.54
N ASP A 5 -11.47 17.66 16.42
CA ASP A 5 -11.27 17.84 17.86
C ASP A 5 -10.22 16.82 18.36
N LYS A 6 -9.22 17.30 19.08
CA LYS A 6 -8.12 16.47 19.62
C LYS A 6 -8.60 15.32 20.48
N ARG A 7 -9.78 15.43 21.10
CA ARG A 7 -10.41 14.36 21.89
C ARG A 7 -10.87 13.16 21.05
N ASN A 8 -10.96 13.35 19.73
CA ASN A 8 -11.34 12.31 18.76
C ASN A 8 -10.14 11.81 17.95
N ILE A 9 -8.91 12.05 18.44
CA ILE A 9 -7.68 11.62 17.77
C ILE A 9 -6.93 10.68 18.71
N ASP A 10 -6.76 9.44 18.26
CA ASP A 10 -5.86 8.48 18.88
C ASP A 10 -4.52 8.46 18.14
N VAL A 11 -3.44 8.55 18.88
CA VAL A 11 -2.08 8.43 18.32
C VAL A 11 -1.65 6.98 18.47
N LEU A 12 -1.39 6.31 17.33
CA LEU A 12 -1.01 4.90 17.29
C LEU A 12 0.48 4.74 16.98
N GLU A 13 1.13 3.80 17.67
CA GLU A 13 2.53 3.43 17.43
C GLU A 13 2.63 2.24 16.48
N ILE A 14 3.56 2.33 15.52
CA ILE A 14 3.81 1.24 14.57
C ILE A 14 4.20 -0.05 15.30
N GLY A 15 3.58 -1.15 14.91
CA GLY A 15 3.82 -2.48 15.46
C GLY A 15 3.03 -2.79 16.75
N THR A 16 2.39 -1.79 17.35
CA THR A 16 1.56 -2.00 18.55
C THR A 16 0.13 -2.37 18.17
N LYS A 17 -0.40 -3.39 18.84
CA LYS A 17 -1.79 -3.82 18.64
C LYS A 17 -2.73 -3.04 19.55
N TYR A 18 -3.69 -2.37 18.95
CA TYR A 18 -4.74 -1.62 19.63
C TYR A 18 -6.07 -2.37 19.53
N ASP A 19 -6.72 -2.55 20.67
CA ASP A 19 -7.96 -3.30 20.79
C ASP A 19 -9.14 -2.33 20.86
N TYR A 20 -9.99 -2.37 19.85
CA TYR A 20 -11.25 -1.65 19.80
C TYR A 20 -12.40 -2.66 19.91
N LYS A 21 -13.54 -2.21 20.37
CA LYS A 21 -14.68 -3.09 20.71
C LYS A 21 -15.03 -4.15 19.65
N LEU A 22 -14.88 -3.83 18.36
CA LEU A 22 -15.29 -4.69 17.23
C LEU A 22 -14.10 -5.16 16.38
N LEU A 23 -12.92 -4.61 16.58
CA LEU A 23 -11.76 -4.91 15.77
C LEU A 23 -10.46 -4.59 16.51
N LYS A 24 -9.36 -5.12 15.98
CA LYS A 24 -8.01 -4.76 16.43
C LYS A 24 -7.26 -4.13 15.26
N ILE A 25 -6.48 -3.10 15.54
CA ILE A 25 -5.64 -2.40 14.55
C ILE A 25 -4.18 -2.55 14.94
N VAL A 26 -3.35 -2.88 13.95
CA VAL A 26 -1.89 -2.84 14.06
C VAL A 26 -1.36 -1.97 12.95
N PRO A 27 -0.86 -0.76 13.25
CA PRO A 27 -0.17 0.04 12.26
C PRO A 27 1.13 -0.65 11.84
N ILE A 28 1.40 -0.70 10.54
CA ILE A 28 2.61 -1.29 9.97
C ILE A 28 3.44 -0.22 9.27
N LYS A 29 4.76 -0.36 9.36
CA LYS A 29 5.67 0.57 8.70
C LYS A 29 5.61 0.37 7.18
N LEU A 30 5.42 1.45 6.45
CA LEU A 30 5.56 1.52 5.00
C LEU A 30 6.69 2.48 4.63
N TYR A 31 7.08 2.48 3.36
CA TYR A 31 8.24 3.23 2.86
C TYR A 31 7.83 4.11 1.68
N HIS A 32 7.66 5.38 1.97
CA HIS A 32 7.35 6.43 1.00
C HIS A 32 8.21 7.66 1.28
N ASP A 33 8.22 8.66 0.41
CA ASP A 33 8.93 9.92 0.63
C ASP A 33 8.26 10.82 1.69
N VAL A 34 6.97 10.60 1.95
CA VAL A 34 6.23 11.24 3.05
C VAL A 34 5.99 10.19 4.15
N PRO A 35 6.22 10.53 5.44
CA PRO A 35 5.93 9.62 6.55
C PRO A 35 4.46 9.18 6.56
N GLN A 36 4.23 7.87 6.52
CA GLN A 36 2.90 7.27 6.55
C GLN A 36 2.99 5.81 7.03
N CYS A 37 1.85 5.15 7.20
CA CYS A 37 1.78 3.75 7.62
C CYS A 37 0.63 3.03 6.94
N GLY A 38 0.73 1.71 6.87
CA GLY A 38 -0.37 0.83 6.57
C GLY A 38 -1.00 0.26 7.83
N TYR A 39 -1.97 -0.62 7.65
CA TYR A 39 -2.72 -1.19 8.77
C TYR A 39 -3.02 -2.66 8.56
N ARG A 40 -2.91 -3.45 9.63
CA ARG A 40 -3.62 -4.72 9.76
C ARG A 40 -4.87 -4.45 10.57
N VAL A 41 -6.02 -4.82 10.01
CA VAL A 41 -7.31 -4.71 10.68
C VAL A 41 -7.83 -6.13 10.90
N LEU A 42 -8.01 -6.50 12.15
CA LEU A 42 -8.36 -7.85 12.56
C LEU A 42 -9.72 -7.82 13.23
N PHE A 43 -10.69 -8.43 12.59
CA PHE A 43 -11.99 -8.79 13.18
C PHE A 43 -11.90 -10.20 13.77
N ASP A 44 -12.96 -10.69 14.39
CA ASP A 44 -12.94 -12.04 14.99
C ASP A 44 -12.65 -13.12 13.94
N ASP A 45 -13.34 -13.06 12.80
CA ASP A 45 -13.25 -14.06 11.73
C ASP A 45 -12.74 -13.51 10.39
N TYR A 46 -12.24 -12.26 10.36
CA TYR A 46 -11.85 -11.61 9.13
C TYR A 46 -10.60 -10.73 9.32
N LYS A 47 -9.63 -10.88 8.44
CA LYS A 47 -8.35 -10.17 8.51
C LYS A 47 -8.13 -9.37 7.23
N VAL A 48 -7.81 -8.09 7.39
CA VAL A 48 -7.53 -7.18 6.29
C VAL A 48 -6.12 -6.61 6.44
N ILE A 49 -5.42 -6.49 5.33
CA ILE A 49 -4.21 -5.67 5.25
C ILE A 49 -4.46 -4.51 4.29
N TYR A 50 -4.10 -3.30 4.71
CA TYR A 50 -4.12 -2.08 3.92
C TYR A 50 -2.70 -1.52 3.81
N ALA A 51 -2.15 -1.48 2.60
CA ALA A 51 -0.81 -0.98 2.37
C ALA A 51 -0.73 -0.29 1.01
N THR A 52 -0.81 1.04 1.03
CA THR A 52 -0.71 1.93 -0.13
C THR A 52 0.35 2.99 0.12
N ASP A 53 0.76 3.71 -0.91
CA ASP A 53 1.83 4.70 -0.86
C ASP A 53 3.12 4.11 -0.28
N THR A 54 3.58 3.01 -0.89
CA THR A 54 4.81 2.35 -0.45
C THR A 54 5.61 1.82 -1.64
N ARG A 55 6.91 1.97 -1.59
CA ARG A 55 7.82 1.43 -2.62
C ARG A 55 8.10 -0.07 -2.46
N THR A 56 7.80 -0.64 -1.31
CA THR A 56 8.10 -2.05 -1.01
C THR A 56 7.20 -2.61 0.08
N LEU A 57 6.92 -3.91 -0.01
CA LEU A 57 6.29 -4.72 1.04
C LEU A 57 7.29 -5.72 1.65
N GLU A 58 8.58 -5.54 1.40
CA GLU A 58 9.63 -6.39 1.97
C GLU A 58 9.59 -6.39 3.51
N GLY A 59 9.70 -7.57 4.09
CA GLY A 59 9.58 -7.77 5.54
C GLY A 59 8.15 -7.78 6.09
N ILE A 60 7.14 -7.52 5.27
CA ILE A 60 5.74 -7.64 5.65
C ILE A 60 5.22 -9.02 5.26
N THR A 61 4.62 -9.71 6.22
CA THR A 61 3.93 -10.98 5.99
C THR A 61 2.47 -10.86 6.40
N ALA A 62 1.55 -11.35 5.58
CA ALA A 62 0.10 -11.33 5.86
C ALA A 62 -0.54 -12.63 5.36
N LYS A 63 -0.05 -13.77 5.86
CA LYS A 63 -0.49 -15.10 5.42
C LYS A 63 -1.97 -15.34 5.70
N ASN A 64 -2.68 -15.79 4.66
CA ASN A 64 -4.10 -16.17 4.73
C ASN A 64 -4.96 -15.06 5.33
N TYR A 65 -4.72 -13.81 4.91
CA TYR A 65 -5.67 -12.72 5.17
C TYR A 65 -6.83 -12.84 4.19
N ASP A 66 -8.00 -12.39 4.61
CA ASP A 66 -9.22 -12.49 3.80
C ASP A 66 -9.26 -11.40 2.73
N LEU A 67 -8.76 -10.20 3.03
CA LEU A 67 -8.72 -9.10 2.08
C LEU A 67 -7.38 -8.37 2.10
N TYR A 68 -6.87 -8.15 0.89
CA TYR A 68 -5.65 -7.38 0.62
C TYR A 68 -6.01 -6.12 -0.14
N LEU A 69 -5.84 -4.97 0.50
CA LEU A 69 -5.92 -3.64 -0.11
C LEU A 69 -4.48 -3.16 -0.32
N ILE A 70 -3.92 -3.48 -1.46
CA ILE A 70 -2.48 -3.31 -1.74
C ILE A 70 -2.30 -2.35 -2.90
N GLU A 71 -1.30 -1.48 -2.81
CA GLU A 71 -0.94 -0.63 -3.92
C GLU A 71 -0.57 -1.44 -5.16
N GLY A 72 -1.06 -1.02 -6.31
CA GLY A 72 -0.65 -1.50 -7.62
C GLY A 72 -0.60 -0.31 -8.56
N ASN A 73 0.37 0.60 -8.35
CA ASN A 73 0.35 1.93 -8.92
C ASN A 73 0.55 1.92 -10.45
N TYR A 74 1.45 1.09 -10.96
CA TYR A 74 1.82 1.07 -12.37
C TYR A 74 2.19 -0.33 -12.86
N GLU A 75 2.05 -0.53 -14.18
CA GLU A 75 2.66 -1.66 -14.89
C GLU A 75 4.13 -1.35 -15.20
N ASP A 76 5.03 -2.27 -14.93
CA ASP A 76 6.47 -2.05 -15.07
C ASP A 76 6.86 -1.69 -16.52
N GLU A 77 6.32 -2.41 -17.51
CA GLU A 77 6.60 -2.19 -18.93
C GLU A 77 6.07 -0.83 -19.41
N GLU A 78 4.87 -0.43 -19.00
CA GLU A 78 4.29 0.87 -19.37
C GLU A 78 5.08 2.03 -18.78
N LEU A 79 5.52 1.91 -17.52
CA LEU A 79 6.32 2.94 -16.87
C LEU A 79 7.66 3.13 -17.59
N GLU A 80 8.36 2.06 -17.92
CA GLU A 80 9.64 2.13 -18.66
C GLU A 80 9.47 2.76 -20.05
N GLU A 81 8.39 2.44 -20.76
CA GLU A 81 8.09 3.04 -22.06
C GLU A 81 7.83 4.54 -21.93
N ARG A 82 7.09 4.98 -20.93
CA ARG A 82 6.82 6.41 -20.66
C ARG A 82 8.11 7.16 -20.34
N ILE A 83 8.95 6.61 -19.47
CA ILE A 83 10.26 7.17 -19.14
C ILE A 83 11.08 7.37 -20.42
N ARG A 84 11.17 6.34 -21.27
CA ARG A 84 11.92 6.40 -22.53
C ARG A 84 11.38 7.47 -23.48
N LYS A 85 10.06 7.59 -23.63
CA LYS A 85 9.42 8.61 -24.49
C LYS A 85 9.75 10.03 -24.00
N LYS A 86 9.61 10.29 -22.70
CA LYS A 86 9.87 11.61 -22.12
C LYS A 86 11.34 12.02 -22.16
N GLN A 87 12.24 11.06 -21.99
CA GLN A 87 13.69 11.31 -22.16
C GLN A 87 14.03 11.78 -23.57
N GLN A 88 13.39 11.24 -24.61
CA GLN A 88 13.63 11.62 -26.00
C GLN A 88 13.25 13.08 -26.29
N VAL A 89 12.25 13.60 -25.61
CA VAL A 89 11.75 14.97 -25.78
C VAL A 89 12.19 15.94 -24.70
N GLN A 90 13.06 15.51 -23.77
CA GLN A 90 13.56 16.28 -22.63
C GLN A 90 12.45 16.86 -21.73
N GLU A 91 11.33 16.17 -21.61
CA GLU A 91 10.26 16.55 -20.70
C GLU A 91 10.55 16.10 -19.27
N TYR A 92 9.95 16.83 -18.30
CA TYR A 92 9.99 16.43 -16.90
C TYR A 92 9.29 15.08 -16.72
N CYS A 93 9.99 14.15 -16.12
CA CYS A 93 9.55 12.77 -15.97
C CYS A 93 9.25 12.45 -14.51
N TYR A 94 7.98 12.66 -14.07
CA TYR A 94 7.58 12.32 -12.71
C TYR A 94 7.54 10.79 -12.49
N GLU A 95 7.50 10.01 -13.55
CA GLU A 95 7.54 8.55 -13.55
C GLU A 95 8.79 8.00 -12.85
N TYR A 96 9.90 8.75 -12.90
CA TYR A 96 11.06 8.42 -12.09
C TYR A 96 10.74 8.42 -10.59
N ARG A 97 10.00 9.41 -10.12
CA ARG A 97 9.60 9.47 -8.71
C ARG A 97 8.67 8.31 -8.37
N ALA A 98 7.66 8.03 -9.21
CA ALA A 98 6.73 6.94 -9.00
C ALA A 98 7.46 5.60 -8.82
N ARG A 99 8.46 5.31 -9.65
CA ARG A 99 9.30 4.10 -9.55
C ARG A 99 9.99 3.92 -8.19
N TYR A 100 10.34 5.03 -7.52
CA TYR A 100 11.07 4.99 -6.25
C TYR A 100 10.19 5.17 -5.02
N THR A 101 8.92 5.53 -5.20
CA THR A 101 8.00 5.84 -4.09
C THR A 101 6.80 4.92 -4.03
N HIS A 102 6.44 4.29 -5.14
CA HIS A 102 5.24 3.47 -5.28
C HIS A 102 5.56 2.02 -5.66
N LEU A 103 4.62 1.13 -5.42
CA LEU A 103 4.69 -0.29 -5.72
C LEU A 103 4.12 -0.58 -7.11
N SER A 104 4.86 -1.33 -7.93
CA SER A 104 4.33 -1.81 -9.21
C SER A 104 3.31 -2.94 -8.99
N LYS A 105 2.46 -3.19 -10.00
CA LYS A 105 1.54 -4.34 -9.99
C LYS A 105 2.29 -5.67 -9.98
N GLY A 106 3.45 -5.75 -10.61
CA GLY A 106 4.31 -6.93 -10.56
C GLY A 106 4.75 -7.26 -9.13
N GLN A 107 5.32 -6.28 -8.42
CA GLN A 107 5.71 -6.43 -7.01
C GLN A 107 4.52 -6.75 -6.09
N ALA A 108 3.38 -6.10 -6.31
CA ALA A 108 2.15 -6.39 -5.58
C ALA A 108 1.67 -7.81 -5.80
N SER A 109 1.70 -8.29 -7.05
CA SER A 109 1.31 -9.66 -7.42
C SER A 109 2.21 -10.70 -6.76
N ASP A 110 3.52 -10.48 -6.72
CA ASP A 110 4.47 -11.37 -6.03
C ASP A 110 4.16 -11.46 -4.52
N PHE A 111 3.83 -10.32 -3.91
CA PHE A 111 3.41 -10.31 -2.50
C PHE A 111 2.12 -11.09 -2.29
N LEU A 112 1.12 -10.90 -3.15
CA LEU A 112 -0.17 -11.59 -3.09
C LEU A 112 0.01 -13.10 -3.26
N LEU A 113 0.75 -13.55 -4.28
CA LEU A 113 1.05 -14.97 -4.51
C LEU A 113 1.72 -15.63 -3.31
N ASN A 114 2.58 -14.91 -2.61
CA ASN A 114 3.27 -15.41 -1.44
C ASN A 114 2.42 -15.39 -0.16
N ASN A 115 1.29 -14.71 -0.11
CA ASN A 115 0.54 -14.48 1.13
C ASN A 115 -0.92 -14.96 1.10
N MET A 116 -1.58 -14.92 -0.05
CA MET A 116 -2.99 -15.28 -0.18
C MET A 116 -3.23 -16.78 0.08
N GLY A 117 -4.38 -17.09 0.64
CA GLY A 117 -4.95 -18.42 0.73
C GLY A 117 -6.11 -18.59 -0.27
N ASP A 118 -6.74 -19.77 -0.29
CA ASP A 118 -7.74 -20.15 -1.28
C ASP A 118 -8.99 -19.25 -1.32
N ASN A 119 -9.34 -18.63 -0.19
CA ASN A 119 -10.51 -17.76 -0.06
C ASN A 119 -10.15 -16.27 0.07
N SER A 120 -8.90 -15.92 -0.16
CA SER A 120 -8.45 -14.54 -0.08
C SER A 120 -8.90 -13.72 -1.29
N GLU A 121 -9.27 -12.47 -1.05
CA GLU A 121 -9.56 -11.48 -2.08
C GLU A 121 -8.54 -10.35 -2.05
N TYR A 122 -8.36 -9.66 -3.17
CA TYR A 122 -7.51 -8.48 -3.23
C TYR A 122 -8.11 -7.38 -4.10
N VAL A 123 -7.71 -6.15 -3.80
CA VAL A 123 -7.99 -4.97 -4.62
C VAL A 123 -6.69 -4.19 -4.76
N PHE A 124 -6.31 -3.87 -6.00
CA PHE A 124 -5.26 -2.90 -6.24
C PHE A 124 -5.77 -1.51 -5.91
N MET A 125 -5.02 -0.83 -5.09
CA MET A 125 -5.29 0.53 -4.64
C MET A 125 -4.31 1.48 -5.31
N HIS A 126 -4.67 2.77 -5.36
CA HIS A 126 -3.78 3.83 -5.84
C HIS A 126 -3.23 3.58 -7.26
N GLU A 127 -4.07 3.02 -8.13
CA GLU A 127 -3.71 2.83 -9.54
C GLU A 127 -3.56 4.18 -10.25
N HIS A 128 -2.49 4.32 -11.03
CA HIS A 128 -2.34 5.47 -11.91
C HIS A 128 -3.14 5.23 -13.20
N ILE A 129 -4.35 5.77 -13.23
CA ILE A 129 -5.23 5.71 -14.42
C ILE A 129 -4.97 6.96 -15.25
N GLU A 130 -4.52 6.79 -16.49
CA GLU A 130 -4.49 7.90 -17.46
C GLU A 130 -5.91 8.44 -17.70
N ARG A 131 -6.05 9.76 -17.55
CA ARG A 131 -7.23 10.49 -18.00
C ARG A 131 -6.95 11.18 -19.31
#